data_98b0236915ea8c12694793f65b0e274c
#
_entry.id   98b0236915ea8c12694793f65b0e274c
#
_cell.length_a   1.000
_cell.length_b   1.000
_cell.length_c   1.000
_cell.angle_alpha   90.00
_cell.angle_beta   90.00
_cell.angle_gamma   90.00
#
_symmetry.space_group_name_H-M   'P 1'
#
loop_
_entity.id
_entity.type
_entity.pdbx_description
1 polymer ?
#
loop_
_entity_poly.entity_id
_entity_poly.type
_entity_poly.pdbx_seq_one_letter_code
_entity_poly.pdbx_strand_id
1 'polypeptide(L)'
;MSAPRNKATLILALVLGGCDRTATEAAATGASMGRPLYTVSSGSQSTLLGRATFGDPSDRTFKVKRISGDWHAEVKATPNLDMAVQRIVFQPGGQSGWHRHPGPVFIQVVTGTMTFYESDDPTCAPVVRTAGQGYLDAGEHAHIARNESGAPAENIVVYLAPQAAALRIDAPDPGNCPF
;
A
#
# COMPACT_ATOMS: atom_id res chain seq x y z
N MET A 1 -23.25 -25.10 65.99
CA MET A 1 -24.06 -26.27 65.54
C MET A 1 -23.30 -26.87 64.34
N SER A 2 -22.54 -27.79 64.64
CA SER A 2 -22.34 -29.20 64.31
C SER A 2 -22.37 -29.55 62.84
N ALA A 3 -21.19 -29.97 62.40
CA ALA A 3 -20.97 -30.76 61.20
C ALA A 3 -21.70 -32.12 61.26
N PRO A 4 -21.74 -32.87 60.16
CA PRO A 4 -20.80 -33.97 60.14
C PRO A 4 -20.05 -34.27 58.83
N ARG A 5 -18.89 -34.85 59.06
CA ARG A 5 -18.01 -35.55 58.15
C ARG A 5 -18.64 -36.83 57.61
N ASN A 6 -18.41 -37.19 56.35
CA ASN A 6 -18.45 -38.60 55.96
C ASN A 6 -17.20 -38.95 55.14
N LYS A 7 -16.62 -40.03 55.60
CA LYS A 7 -15.46 -40.77 55.06
C LYS A 7 -15.98 -41.82 54.05
N ALA A 8 -15.13 -42.19 53.16
CA ALA A 8 -14.91 -43.53 52.59
C ALA A 8 -14.58 -43.40 51.12
N THR A 9 -13.80 -44.11 50.45
CA THR A 9 -13.01 -45.31 50.69
C THR A 9 -12.19 -45.49 49.43
N LEU A 10 -10.95 -45.78 49.64
CA LEU A 10 -9.94 -46.09 48.60
C LEU A 10 -10.26 -47.44 47.97
N ILE A 11 -10.27 -47.51 46.62
CA ILE A 11 -10.11 -48.79 45.88
C ILE A 11 -9.04 -48.60 44.82
N LEU A 12 -7.94 -49.30 45.03
CA LEU A 12 -6.80 -49.45 44.15
C LEU A 12 -7.11 -50.59 43.17
N ALA A 13 -7.11 -50.33 41.85
CA ALA A 13 -7.08 -51.36 40.89
C ALA A 13 -5.95 -51.13 39.91
N LEU A 14 -4.93 -51.95 40.02
CA LEU A 14 -3.78 -52.06 39.14
C LEU A 14 -4.23 -52.87 37.89
N VAL A 15 -4.16 -52.29 36.70
CA VAL A 15 -4.20 -53.06 35.44
C VAL A 15 -3.00 -52.71 34.63
N LEU A 16 -2.07 -53.63 34.52
CA LEU A 16 -0.98 -53.68 33.58
C LEU A 16 -1.55 -54.09 32.22
N GLY A 17 -1.40 -53.25 31.23
CA GLY A 17 -1.72 -53.59 29.84
C GLY A 17 -0.83 -52.74 28.93
N GLY A 18 0.25 -53.34 28.47
CA GLY A 18 1.09 -52.78 27.42
C GLY A 18 0.34 -52.74 26.09
N CYS A 19 0.46 -51.66 25.37
CA CYS A 19 0.19 -51.62 23.93
C CYS A 19 1.19 -50.63 23.30
N ASP A 20 2.05 -51.20 22.50
CA ASP A 20 2.81 -50.49 21.52
C ASP A 20 1.92 -49.51 20.75
N ARG A 21 2.21 -48.25 20.84
CA ARG A 21 1.74 -47.26 19.87
C ARG A 21 2.89 -46.85 18.99
N THR A 22 2.94 -47.48 17.84
CA THR A 22 3.68 -46.93 16.69
C THR A 22 3.19 -45.51 16.47
N ALA A 23 4.02 -44.54 16.77
CA ALA A 23 3.77 -43.13 16.41
C ALA A 23 3.85 -43.06 14.88
N THR A 24 2.69 -43.00 14.26
CA THR A 24 2.58 -42.56 12.88
C THR A 24 2.87 -41.08 12.87
N GLU A 25 4.07 -40.74 12.43
CA GLU A 25 4.52 -39.38 12.17
C GLU A 25 3.62 -38.84 11.05
N ALA A 26 2.63 -38.04 11.43
CA ALA A 26 1.85 -37.27 10.50
C ALA A 26 2.82 -36.24 9.88
N ALA A 27 3.23 -36.50 8.65
CA ALA A 27 3.88 -35.51 7.82
C ALA A 27 3.02 -34.24 7.81
N ALA A 28 3.49 -33.21 8.51
CA ALA A 28 2.94 -31.87 8.39
C ALA A 28 3.13 -31.45 6.93
N THR A 29 2.11 -31.60 6.13
CA THR A 29 2.04 -30.95 4.82
C THR A 29 2.20 -29.47 5.07
N GLY A 30 3.39 -28.95 4.75
CA GLY A 30 3.67 -27.52 4.80
C GLY A 30 2.61 -26.81 3.99
N ALA A 31 1.69 -26.13 4.69
CA ALA A 31 0.81 -25.18 4.07
C ALA A 31 1.74 -24.16 3.40
N SER A 32 1.74 -24.14 2.08
CA SER A 32 2.33 -23.06 1.30
C SER A 32 1.74 -21.78 1.85
N MET A 33 2.52 -21.01 2.57
CA MET A 33 2.12 -19.67 2.96
C MET A 33 1.88 -18.94 1.64
N GLY A 34 0.60 -18.74 1.32
CA GLY A 34 0.22 -18.01 0.12
C GLY A 34 1.00 -16.71 0.09
N ARG A 35 1.57 -16.40 -1.07
CA ARG A 35 2.22 -15.11 -1.34
C ARG A 35 1.33 -14.00 -0.74
N PRO A 36 1.85 -13.05 0.04
CA PRO A 36 1.03 -12.02 0.64
C PRO A 36 0.21 -11.34 -0.46
N LEU A 37 -1.09 -11.20 -0.22
CA LEU A 37 -2.03 -10.62 -1.20
C LEU A 37 -1.67 -9.20 -1.61
N TYR A 38 -0.82 -8.54 -0.82
CA TYR A 38 -0.39 -7.15 -1.04
C TYR A 38 1.13 -7.05 -0.93
N THR A 39 1.73 -6.24 -1.80
CA THR A 39 3.15 -5.89 -1.69
C THR A 39 3.32 -4.73 -0.72
N VAL A 40 4.13 -4.93 0.30
CA VAL A 40 4.44 -3.90 1.30
C VAL A 40 5.51 -2.95 0.76
N SER A 41 5.35 -1.64 1.02
CA SER A 41 6.42 -0.67 0.74
C SER A 41 7.70 -1.02 1.51
N SER A 42 8.84 -0.85 0.88
CA SER A 42 10.15 -1.09 1.49
C SER A 42 11.17 -0.05 1.04
N GLY A 43 12.12 0.30 1.92
CA GLY A 43 13.14 1.29 1.62
C GLY A 43 12.60 2.68 1.26
N SER A 44 11.36 2.99 1.63
CA SER A 44 10.75 4.29 1.41
C SER A 44 10.26 4.90 2.72
N GLN A 45 10.33 6.23 2.81
CA GLN A 45 9.83 7.01 3.96
C GLN A 45 8.99 8.18 3.47
N SER A 46 7.73 8.23 3.88
CA SER A 46 6.82 9.34 3.56
C SER A 46 6.63 10.26 4.76
N THR A 47 6.53 11.56 4.48
CA THR A 47 6.23 12.60 5.45
C THR A 47 5.10 13.45 4.91
N LEU A 48 3.98 13.54 5.62
CA LEU A 48 2.89 14.44 5.28
C LEU A 48 3.33 15.87 5.59
N LEU A 49 3.37 16.71 4.56
CA LEU A 49 3.71 18.13 4.70
C LEU A 49 2.49 18.99 5.01
N GLY A 50 1.32 18.60 4.50
CA GLY A 50 0.07 19.28 4.77
C GLY A 50 -1.11 18.57 4.10
N ARG A 51 -2.31 18.85 4.63
CA ARG A 51 -3.59 18.44 4.05
C ARG A 51 -4.60 19.56 4.29
N ALA A 52 -5.32 19.97 3.27
CA ALA A 52 -6.35 20.98 3.35
C ALA A 52 -7.60 20.51 2.63
N THR A 53 -8.77 20.81 3.21
CA THR A 53 -10.07 20.54 2.60
C THR A 53 -10.58 21.78 1.88
N PHE A 54 -11.01 21.57 0.65
CA PHE A 54 -11.68 22.57 -0.19
C PHE A 54 -13.14 22.15 -0.34
N GLY A 55 -14.07 22.98 0.03
CA GLY A 55 -15.48 22.62 0.04
C GLY A 55 -16.39 23.78 0.40
N ASP A 56 -15.85 24.99 0.51
CA ASP A 56 -16.63 26.20 0.68
C ASP A 56 -17.47 26.42 -0.59
N PRO A 57 -18.75 26.81 -0.48
CA PRO A 57 -19.57 27.19 -1.64
C PRO A 57 -18.97 28.29 -2.52
N SER A 58 -17.99 29.04 -2.00
CA SER A 58 -17.19 30.01 -2.74
C SER A 58 -16.06 29.36 -3.56
N ASP A 59 -15.71 28.10 -3.29
CA ASP A 59 -14.70 27.35 -4.05
C ASP A 59 -15.21 27.16 -5.49
N ARG A 60 -14.54 27.80 -6.41
CA ARG A 60 -14.96 27.85 -7.81
C ARG A 60 -14.32 26.75 -8.61
N THR A 61 -15.03 26.27 -9.62
CA THR A 61 -14.42 25.45 -10.67
C THR A 61 -13.27 26.22 -11.30
N PHE A 62 -12.08 25.66 -11.19
CA PHE A 62 -10.88 26.20 -11.80
C PHE A 62 -10.79 25.67 -13.23
N LYS A 63 -10.91 26.56 -14.22
CA LYS A 63 -10.74 26.23 -15.63
C LYS A 63 -9.57 27.03 -16.17
N VAL A 64 -8.52 26.34 -16.62
CA VAL A 64 -7.44 27.00 -17.33
C VAL A 64 -7.64 26.78 -18.82
N LYS A 65 -7.88 27.85 -19.54
CA LYS A 65 -7.81 27.89 -21.00
C LYS A 65 -6.38 28.11 -21.43
N ARG A 66 -5.98 27.39 -22.46
CA ARG A 66 -4.74 27.49 -23.17
C ARG A 66 -4.36 28.95 -23.51
N ILE A 67 -3.10 29.30 -23.27
CA ILE A 67 -2.47 30.51 -23.78
C ILE A 67 -1.68 30.17 -25.07
N SER A 68 -1.11 28.96 -25.15
CA SER A 68 -0.47 28.41 -26.35
C SER A 68 -0.39 26.89 -26.28
N GLY A 69 -0.48 26.16 -27.42
CA GLY A 69 -0.43 24.70 -27.47
C GLY A 69 -1.78 24.00 -27.10
N ASP A 70 -1.85 22.68 -26.97
CA ASP A 70 -3.07 21.91 -26.67
C ASP A 70 -3.22 21.58 -25.17
N TRP A 71 -2.86 22.53 -24.32
CA TRP A 71 -2.93 22.33 -22.88
C TRP A 71 -4.32 22.70 -22.32
N HIS A 72 -4.93 21.77 -21.61
CA HIS A 72 -6.21 21.98 -20.92
C HIS A 72 -6.16 21.32 -19.53
N ALA A 73 -6.56 22.04 -18.50
CA ALA A 73 -6.78 21.50 -17.17
C ALA A 73 -8.11 22.00 -16.61
N GLU A 74 -8.92 21.10 -16.08
CA GLU A 74 -10.13 21.42 -15.35
C GLU A 74 -10.10 20.71 -14.01
N VAL A 75 -10.17 21.47 -12.91
CA VAL A 75 -10.31 20.95 -11.55
C VAL A 75 -11.66 21.45 -11.03
N LYS A 76 -12.57 20.53 -10.72
CA LYS A 76 -13.80 20.82 -10.01
C LYS A 76 -13.61 20.43 -8.56
N ALA A 77 -13.56 21.41 -7.68
CA ALA A 77 -13.80 21.18 -6.28
C ALA A 77 -15.32 20.97 -6.12
N THR A 78 -15.77 19.73 -6.13
CA THR A 78 -17.07 19.37 -5.57
C THR A 78 -16.93 19.33 -4.06
N PRO A 79 -18.01 19.55 -3.28
CA PRO A 79 -17.89 19.68 -1.83
C PRO A 79 -17.05 18.53 -1.27
N ASN A 80 -16.01 18.93 -0.50
CA ASN A 80 -15.15 18.05 0.25
C ASN A 80 -14.03 17.37 -0.57
N LEU A 81 -13.33 18.14 -1.38
CA LEU A 81 -12.04 17.76 -1.95
C LEU A 81 -10.91 18.06 -0.95
N ASP A 82 -10.10 17.07 -0.66
CA ASP A 82 -8.82 17.28 0.02
C ASP A 82 -7.68 17.38 -0.99
N MET A 83 -6.78 18.32 -0.74
CA MET A 83 -5.46 18.32 -1.31
C MET A 83 -4.45 17.98 -0.21
N ALA A 84 -3.68 16.95 -0.41
CA ALA A 84 -2.61 16.56 0.49
C ALA A 84 -1.26 16.62 -0.22
N VAL A 85 -0.21 17.01 0.52
CA VAL A 85 1.16 17.06 0.00
C VAL A 85 2.04 16.20 0.87
N GLN A 86 2.78 15.28 0.25
CA GLN A 86 3.77 14.44 0.90
C GLN A 86 5.14 14.61 0.28
N ARG A 87 6.16 14.48 1.10
CA ARG A 87 7.53 14.24 0.71
C ARG A 87 7.82 12.76 0.90
N ILE A 88 8.34 12.08 -0.11
CA ILE A 88 8.69 10.66 -0.04
C ILE A 88 10.15 10.49 -0.49
N VAL A 89 10.94 9.85 0.37
CA VAL A 89 12.34 9.50 0.08
C VAL A 89 12.43 7.99 -0.14
N PHE A 90 13.04 7.59 -1.24
CA PHE A 90 13.31 6.19 -1.58
C PHE A 90 14.82 5.93 -1.54
N GLN A 91 15.23 4.96 -0.74
CA GLN A 91 16.60 4.45 -0.78
C GLN A 91 16.85 3.65 -2.06
N PRO A 92 18.09 3.39 -2.47
CA PRO A 92 18.39 2.47 -3.56
C PRO A 92 17.70 1.12 -3.35
N GLY A 93 16.98 0.62 -4.36
CA GLY A 93 16.15 -0.59 -4.28
C GLY A 93 14.84 -0.42 -3.53
N GLY A 94 14.54 0.77 -3.01
CA GLY A 94 13.28 1.08 -2.33
C GLY A 94 12.10 1.09 -3.27
N GLN A 95 10.91 0.74 -2.76
CA GLN A 95 9.70 0.64 -3.55
C GLN A 95 8.45 0.97 -2.73
N SER A 96 7.38 1.40 -3.41
CA SER A 96 6.12 1.75 -2.77
C SER A 96 5.23 0.54 -2.44
N GLY A 97 5.45 -0.63 -3.03
CA GLY A 97 4.43 -1.67 -3.16
C GLY A 97 3.32 -1.26 -4.13
N TRP A 98 2.62 -2.26 -4.68
CA TRP A 98 1.48 -2.02 -5.55
C TRP A 98 0.34 -1.36 -4.78
N HIS A 99 -0.16 -0.25 -5.29
CA HIS A 99 -1.24 0.52 -4.68
C HIS A 99 -1.90 1.44 -5.70
N ARG A 100 -3.07 1.94 -5.36
CA ARG A 100 -3.82 2.96 -6.09
C ARG A 100 -4.20 4.11 -5.17
N HIS A 101 -4.78 5.14 -5.74
CA HIS A 101 -5.23 6.34 -5.03
C HIS A 101 -6.73 6.57 -5.21
N PRO A 102 -7.40 7.28 -4.28
CA PRO A 102 -8.83 7.60 -4.40
C PRO A 102 -9.12 8.73 -5.40
N GLY A 103 -8.11 9.28 -6.05
CA GLY A 103 -8.17 10.34 -7.04
C GLY A 103 -6.81 10.60 -7.65
N PRO A 104 -6.67 11.60 -8.52
CA PRO A 104 -5.43 11.86 -9.25
C PRO A 104 -4.30 12.32 -8.33
N VAL A 105 -3.09 11.92 -8.69
CA VAL A 105 -1.86 12.21 -7.96
C VAL A 105 -0.81 12.77 -8.91
N PHE A 106 -0.23 13.91 -8.52
CA PHE A 106 0.87 14.54 -9.23
C PHE A 106 2.15 14.25 -8.46
N ILE A 107 3.10 13.59 -9.11
CA ILE A 107 4.37 13.22 -8.51
C ILE A 107 5.48 14.00 -9.23
N GLN A 108 6.24 14.78 -8.49
CA GLN A 108 7.42 15.46 -8.98
C GLN A 108 8.66 14.77 -8.40
N VAL A 109 9.56 14.30 -9.25
CA VAL A 109 10.88 13.85 -8.82
C VAL A 109 11.75 15.09 -8.55
N VAL A 110 12.16 15.27 -7.29
CA VAL A 110 12.98 16.41 -6.84
C VAL A 110 14.45 16.09 -6.97
N THR A 111 14.85 14.88 -6.56
CA THR A 111 16.20 14.37 -6.70
C THR A 111 16.22 12.92 -7.11
N GLY A 112 17.29 12.48 -7.77
CA GLY A 112 17.47 11.10 -8.18
C GLY A 112 16.64 10.69 -9.39
N THR A 113 16.32 9.40 -9.45
CA THR A 113 15.57 8.79 -10.55
C THR A 113 14.56 7.81 -9.98
N MET A 114 13.33 7.87 -10.46
CA MET A 114 12.25 6.95 -10.11
C MET A 114 11.74 6.23 -11.35
N THR A 115 11.35 4.98 -11.18
CA THR A 115 10.70 4.17 -12.20
C THR A 115 9.30 3.80 -11.72
N PHE A 116 8.30 4.01 -12.57
CA PHE A 116 6.90 3.69 -12.31
C PHE A 116 6.45 2.58 -13.26
N TYR A 117 5.61 1.68 -12.74
CA TYR A 117 5.00 0.59 -13.51
C TYR A 117 3.51 0.55 -13.22
N GLU A 118 2.71 0.26 -14.25
CA GLU A 118 1.25 0.22 -14.18
C GLU A 118 0.73 -1.22 -14.15
N SER A 119 -0.33 -1.44 -13.37
CA SER A 119 -0.94 -2.78 -13.25
C SER A 119 -1.69 -3.23 -14.50
N ASP A 120 -2.13 -2.29 -15.32
CA ASP A 120 -2.89 -2.52 -16.55
C ASP A 120 -2.00 -2.57 -17.80
N ASP A 121 -0.68 -2.37 -17.67
CA ASP A 121 0.27 -2.57 -18.76
C ASP A 121 0.79 -4.02 -18.75
N PRO A 122 0.34 -4.88 -19.70
CA PRO A 122 0.78 -6.28 -19.74
C PRO A 122 2.25 -6.44 -20.13
N THR A 123 2.90 -5.38 -20.61
CA THR A 123 4.33 -5.40 -21.00
C THR A 123 5.25 -5.00 -19.87
N CYS A 124 4.69 -4.51 -18.75
CA CYS A 124 5.47 -3.97 -17.64
C CYS A 124 6.51 -2.94 -18.09
N ALA A 125 6.10 -2.01 -18.97
CA ALA A 125 7.01 -1.01 -19.51
C ALA A 125 7.41 0.01 -18.43
N PRO A 126 8.71 0.26 -18.23
CA PRO A 126 9.16 1.21 -17.22
C PRO A 126 8.90 2.66 -17.67
N VAL A 127 8.27 3.44 -16.81
CA VAL A 127 8.13 4.89 -16.97
C VAL A 127 9.16 5.57 -16.08
N VAL A 128 10.33 5.90 -16.63
CA VAL A 128 11.44 6.49 -15.88
C VAL A 128 11.29 8.01 -15.82
N ARG A 129 11.48 8.57 -14.63
CA ARG A 129 11.49 10.02 -14.37
C ARG A 129 12.72 10.41 -13.55
N THR A 130 13.40 11.46 -14.00
CA THR A 130 14.56 12.06 -13.31
C THR A 130 14.19 13.37 -12.64
N ALA A 131 15.10 13.92 -11.86
CA ALA A 131 14.90 15.21 -11.18
C ALA A 131 14.37 16.29 -12.14
N GLY A 132 13.35 17.01 -11.72
CA GLY A 132 12.64 18.03 -12.50
C GLY A 132 11.51 17.48 -13.40
N GLN A 133 11.36 16.17 -13.52
CA GLN A 133 10.27 15.53 -14.28
C GLN A 133 9.12 15.15 -13.36
N GLY A 134 7.93 15.07 -13.96
CA GLY A 134 6.69 14.66 -13.29
C GLY A 134 6.14 13.34 -13.81
N TYR A 135 5.35 12.71 -12.96
CA TYR A 135 4.49 11.57 -13.28
C TYR A 135 3.09 11.86 -12.77
N LEU A 136 2.08 11.63 -13.58
CA LEU A 136 0.67 11.79 -13.23
C LEU A 136 0.02 10.41 -13.16
N ASP A 137 -0.50 10.07 -11.98
CA ASP A 137 -1.39 8.93 -11.78
C ASP A 137 -2.83 9.41 -11.74
N ALA A 138 -3.69 8.83 -12.56
CA ALA A 138 -5.11 9.15 -12.59
C ALA A 138 -5.89 8.58 -11.38
N GLY A 139 -5.30 7.62 -10.67
CA GLY A 139 -5.91 6.95 -9.51
C GLY A 139 -6.77 5.73 -9.86
N GLU A 140 -7.00 5.46 -11.15
CA GLU A 140 -7.91 4.39 -11.59
C GLU A 140 -7.29 2.99 -11.47
N HIS A 141 -6.00 2.87 -11.82
CA HIS A 141 -5.25 1.62 -11.82
C HIS A 141 -4.24 1.58 -10.67
N ALA A 142 -3.81 0.38 -10.32
CA ALA A 142 -2.72 0.26 -9.36
C ALA A 142 -1.38 0.48 -10.07
N HIS A 143 -0.46 1.12 -9.35
CA HIS A 143 0.91 1.32 -9.82
C HIS A 143 1.92 0.97 -8.71
N ILE A 144 3.18 0.86 -9.08
CA ILE A 144 4.31 0.75 -8.17
C ILE A 144 5.41 1.74 -8.57
N ALA A 145 5.90 2.48 -7.58
CA ALA A 145 7.06 3.35 -7.73
C ALA A 145 8.30 2.67 -7.17
N ARG A 146 9.39 2.64 -7.91
CA ARG A 146 10.65 1.98 -7.54
C ARG A 146 11.83 2.91 -7.75
N ASN A 147 12.76 2.92 -6.81
CA ASN A 147 14.07 3.50 -7.01
C ASN A 147 15.04 2.39 -7.46
N GLU A 148 15.21 2.24 -8.74
CA GLU A 148 16.11 1.25 -9.35
C GLU A 148 17.51 1.83 -9.62
N SER A 149 17.75 3.05 -9.14
CA SER A 149 19.06 3.70 -9.23
C SER A 149 19.96 3.36 -8.04
N GLY A 150 21.25 3.66 -8.17
CA GLY A 150 22.24 3.47 -7.10
C GLY A 150 22.28 4.58 -6.05
N ALA A 151 21.42 5.59 -6.12
CA ALA A 151 21.40 6.74 -5.22
C ALA A 151 19.99 6.98 -4.65
N PRO A 152 19.82 7.62 -3.50
CA PRO A 152 18.51 8.00 -2.99
C PRO A 152 17.75 8.90 -3.96
N ALA A 153 16.43 8.74 -4.02
CA ALA A 153 15.53 9.59 -4.79
C ALA A 153 14.50 10.23 -3.88
N GLU A 154 14.06 11.42 -4.22
CA GLU A 154 13.05 12.18 -3.47
C GLU A 154 11.94 12.67 -4.38
N ASN A 155 10.70 12.47 -3.94
CA ASN A 155 9.50 12.94 -4.61
C ASN A 155 8.73 13.91 -3.73
N ILE A 156 8.16 14.94 -4.34
CA ILE A 156 7.01 15.68 -3.80
C ILE A 156 5.76 15.19 -4.50
N VAL A 157 4.77 14.82 -3.72
CA VAL A 157 3.54 14.17 -4.19
C VAL A 157 2.34 14.98 -3.74
N VAL A 158 1.50 15.39 -4.71
CA VAL A 158 0.27 16.12 -4.46
C VAL A 158 -0.90 15.23 -4.80
N TYR A 159 -1.76 14.98 -3.83
CA TYR A 159 -2.97 14.17 -3.94
C TYR A 159 -4.18 15.07 -4.02
N LEU A 160 -5.11 14.75 -4.91
CA LEU A 160 -6.48 15.25 -4.89
C LEU A 160 -7.41 14.08 -4.56
N ALA A 161 -8.10 14.14 -3.43
CA ALA A 161 -8.85 13.02 -2.91
C ALA A 161 -10.19 13.46 -2.29
N PRO A 162 -11.18 12.58 -2.17
CA PRO A 162 -12.35 12.87 -1.34
C PRO A 162 -11.92 13.20 0.10
N GLN A 163 -12.68 14.08 0.74
CA GLN A 163 -12.40 14.51 2.11
C GLN A 163 -12.18 13.32 3.04
N ALA A 164 -11.14 13.39 3.85
CA ALA A 164 -10.76 12.38 4.83
C ALA A 164 -10.44 10.98 4.25
N ALA A 165 -10.43 10.80 2.93
CA ALA A 165 -10.06 9.53 2.33
C ALA A 165 -8.60 9.16 2.64
N ALA A 166 -8.33 7.86 2.75
CA ALA A 166 -6.97 7.35 2.78
C ALA A 166 -6.29 7.70 1.45
N LEU A 167 -5.08 8.27 1.52
CA LEU A 167 -4.35 8.68 0.32
C LEU A 167 -3.77 7.50 -0.47
N ARG A 168 -3.75 6.32 0.14
CA ARG A 168 -3.24 5.07 -0.42
C ARG A 168 -4.26 3.95 -0.19
N ILE A 169 -4.46 3.13 -1.20
CA ILE A 169 -5.27 1.91 -1.18
C ILE A 169 -4.36 0.79 -1.68
N ASP A 170 -3.96 -0.11 -0.79
CA ASP A 170 -3.10 -1.24 -1.16
C ASP A 170 -3.77 -2.14 -2.20
N ALA A 171 -2.99 -2.62 -3.15
CA ALA A 171 -3.45 -3.48 -4.23
C ALA A 171 -2.62 -4.78 -4.29
N PRO A 172 -3.22 -5.88 -4.74
CA PRO A 172 -2.47 -7.09 -4.98
C PRO A 172 -1.47 -6.89 -6.11
N ASP A 173 -0.40 -7.69 -6.10
CA ASP A 173 0.52 -7.76 -7.21
C ASP A 173 -0.22 -8.28 -8.46
N PRO A 174 -0.27 -7.52 -9.56
CA PRO A 174 -0.98 -7.92 -10.77
C PRO A 174 -0.30 -9.08 -11.51
N GLY A 175 0.96 -9.36 -11.20
CA GLY A 175 1.73 -10.44 -11.82
C GLY A 175 2.20 -10.15 -13.25
N ASN A 176 2.06 -8.91 -13.73
CA ASN A 176 2.52 -8.50 -15.05
C ASN A 176 4.01 -8.14 -15.09
N CYS A 177 4.62 -7.90 -13.93
CA CYS A 177 6.02 -7.54 -13.80
C CYS A 177 6.86 -8.68 -13.19
N PRO A 178 8.11 -8.90 -13.64
CA PRO A 178 8.95 -10.02 -13.20
C PRO A 178 9.70 -9.77 -11.87
N PHE A 179 9.24 -8.89 -10.98
CA PHE A 179 9.90 -8.55 -9.72
C PHE A 179 8.97 -8.63 -8.52
#